data_f26e69d2e704b0f9468c675a067cea95
#
_entry.id   f26e69d2e704b0f9468c675a067cea95
#
_cell.length_a   1.000
_cell.length_b   1.000
_cell.length_c   1.000
_cell.angle_alpha   90.00
_cell.angle_beta   90.00
_cell.angle_gamma   90.00
#
_symmetry.space_group_name_H-M   'P 1'
#
loop_
_entity.id
_entity.type
_entity.pdbx_description
1 polymer ?
#
loop_
_entity_poly.entity_id
_entity_poly.type
_entity_poly.pdbx_seq_one_letter_code
_entity_poly.pdbx_strand_id
1 'polypeptide(L)'
;MPRPPRCRRICGVPQVDTFCPNGCEDAEPILLTLDEYEVIRLVDLEQQTHEQCAAQMDISRSTVQEIYEGARRKIAACLVHGKPLHITGGNYR
;
A
#
# COMPACT_ATOMS: atom_id res chain seq x y z
N MET A 1 -0.06 -29.72 -0.03
CA MET A 1 -0.41 -28.73 0.97
C MET A 1 -0.13 -27.31 0.42
N PRO A 2 -1.14 -26.43 0.39
CA PRO A 2 -0.88 -25.11 -0.11
C PRO A 2 0.09 -24.36 0.80
N ARG A 3 0.99 -23.64 0.20
CA ARG A 3 1.90 -22.77 0.95
C ARG A 3 1.13 -21.60 1.52
N PRO A 4 1.41 -21.20 2.77
CA PRO A 4 0.85 -19.94 3.25
C PRO A 4 1.36 -18.78 2.39
N PRO A 5 0.60 -17.67 2.27
CA PRO A 5 1.06 -16.52 1.52
C PRO A 5 2.41 -16.05 2.04
N ARG A 6 3.32 -15.75 1.11
CA ARG A 6 4.64 -15.26 1.47
C ARG A 6 4.52 -13.83 1.99
N CYS A 7 5.09 -13.56 3.15
CA CYS A 7 5.10 -12.22 3.70
C CYS A 7 5.99 -11.31 2.86
N ARG A 8 5.48 -10.12 2.51
CA ARG A 8 6.23 -9.14 1.74
C ARG A 8 7.17 -8.40 2.67
N ARG A 9 8.38 -8.12 2.16
CA ARG A 9 9.36 -7.38 2.93
C ARG A 9 9.07 -5.89 2.83
N ILE A 10 9.03 -5.20 3.97
CA ILE A 10 8.92 -3.76 4.03
C ILE A 10 10.06 -3.20 4.87
N CYS A 11 10.44 -1.92 4.61
CA CYS A 11 11.54 -1.29 5.35
C CYS A 11 11.15 -0.88 6.76
N GLY A 12 9.87 -0.70 7.02
CA GLY A 12 9.35 -0.32 8.32
C GLY A 12 7.93 0.16 8.20
N VAL A 13 7.32 0.47 9.35
CA VAL A 13 5.96 1.00 9.38
C VAL A 13 5.98 2.51 9.19
N PRO A 14 4.92 3.11 8.59
CA PRO A 14 4.88 4.56 8.42
C PRO A 14 4.73 5.27 9.76
N GLN A 15 5.35 6.44 9.88
CA GLN A 15 5.19 7.29 11.05
C GLN A 15 3.80 7.91 11.12
N VAL A 16 3.21 8.19 9.96
CA VAL A 16 1.84 8.70 9.85
C VAL A 16 1.01 7.63 9.16
N ASP A 17 -0.01 7.16 9.85
CA ASP A 17 -0.84 6.06 9.35
C ASP A 17 -2.28 6.46 9.05
N THR A 18 -2.65 7.72 9.29
CA THR A 18 -4.02 8.20 9.06
C THR A 18 -3.99 9.55 8.37
N PHE A 19 -4.75 9.64 7.27
CA PHE A 19 -4.96 10.89 6.55
C PHE A 19 -6.46 11.13 6.49
N CYS A 20 -6.92 12.27 7.01
CA CYS A 20 -8.33 12.54 7.12
C CYS A 20 -8.65 13.92 6.56
N PRO A 21 -9.59 14.03 5.61
CA PRO A 21 -10.05 15.33 5.15
C PRO A 21 -10.75 16.09 6.28
N ASN A 22 -10.63 17.40 6.27
CA ASN A 22 -11.30 18.24 7.24
C ASN A 22 -12.81 18.06 7.15
N GLY A 23 -13.47 17.83 8.27
CA GLY A 23 -14.92 17.70 8.35
C GLY A 23 -15.47 16.33 8.00
N CYS A 24 -14.59 15.33 7.85
CA CYS A 24 -15.00 13.97 7.47
C CYS A 24 -14.59 12.93 8.51
N GLU A 25 -14.54 13.31 9.76
CA GLU A 25 -14.06 12.41 10.83
C GLU A 25 -14.97 11.20 11.03
N ASP A 26 -16.25 11.33 10.70
CA ASP A 26 -17.21 10.23 10.84
C ASP A 26 -17.30 9.33 9.62
N ALA A 27 -16.58 9.66 8.53
CA ALA A 27 -16.60 8.84 7.32
C ALA A 27 -15.79 7.57 7.54
N GLU A 28 -16.27 6.47 6.96
CA GLU A 28 -15.57 5.20 7.03
C GLU A 28 -14.27 5.26 6.21
N PRO A 29 -13.10 4.94 6.81
CA PRO A 29 -11.84 5.06 6.11
C PRO A 29 -11.65 3.97 5.06
N ILE A 30 -10.87 4.31 4.03
CA ILE A 30 -10.34 3.32 3.10
C ILE A 30 -9.05 2.78 3.72
N LEU A 31 -8.93 1.46 3.78
CA LEU A 31 -7.77 0.80 4.38
C LEU A 31 -6.71 0.51 3.32
N LEU A 32 -5.54 1.12 3.49
CA LEU A 32 -4.37 0.82 2.67
C LEU A 32 -3.46 -0.11 3.47
N THR A 33 -3.16 -1.27 2.92
CA THR A 33 -2.31 -2.23 3.64
C THR A 33 -0.85 -1.78 3.62
N LEU A 34 -0.05 -2.32 4.55
CA LEU A 34 1.36 -1.93 4.66
C LEU A 34 2.17 -2.36 3.44
N ASP A 35 1.84 -3.48 2.83
CA ASP A 35 2.49 -3.87 1.58
C ASP A 35 2.09 -2.95 0.42
N GLU A 36 0.84 -2.48 0.38
CA GLU A 36 0.42 -1.46 -0.58
C GLU A 36 1.17 -0.14 -0.36
N TYR A 37 1.31 0.26 0.90
CA TYR A 37 2.08 1.45 1.26
C TYR A 37 3.52 1.34 0.77
N GLU A 38 4.17 0.18 0.98
CA GLU A 38 5.56 -0.01 0.59
C GLU A 38 5.72 0.05 -0.93
N VAL A 39 4.81 -0.54 -1.69
CA VAL A 39 4.87 -0.46 -3.15
C VAL A 39 4.75 0.99 -3.62
N ILE A 40 3.83 1.75 -3.05
CA ILE A 40 3.66 3.17 -3.40
C ILE A 40 4.93 3.94 -3.05
N ARG A 41 5.52 3.68 -1.88
CA ARG A 41 6.75 4.34 -1.46
C ARG A 41 7.89 4.06 -2.44
N LEU A 42 8.08 2.80 -2.80
CA LEU A 42 9.20 2.41 -3.65
C LEU A 42 9.01 2.86 -5.10
N VAL A 43 7.82 2.65 -5.66
CA VAL A 43 7.58 2.93 -7.09
C VAL A 43 7.31 4.42 -7.31
N ASP A 44 6.41 5.02 -6.56
CA ASP A 44 5.97 6.39 -6.83
C ASP A 44 6.85 7.46 -6.17
N LEU A 45 7.38 7.20 -4.98
CA LEU A 45 8.24 8.17 -4.30
C LEU A 45 9.71 7.97 -4.64
N GLU A 46 10.22 6.75 -4.51
CA GLU A 46 11.62 6.45 -4.79
C GLU A 46 11.90 6.21 -6.27
N GLN A 47 10.87 6.17 -7.08
CA GLN A 47 10.95 6.01 -8.54
C GLN A 47 11.66 4.72 -8.97
N GLN A 48 11.45 3.66 -8.22
CA GLN A 48 11.95 2.34 -8.59
C GLN A 48 11.09 1.74 -9.69
N THR A 49 11.70 0.89 -10.52
CA THR A 49 10.95 0.08 -11.47
C THR A 49 10.20 -1.01 -10.69
N HIS A 50 9.20 -1.62 -11.34
CA HIS A 50 8.48 -2.75 -10.72
C HIS A 50 9.44 -3.91 -10.42
N GLU A 51 10.45 -4.11 -11.25
CA GLU A 51 11.44 -5.16 -11.03
C GLU A 51 12.30 -4.88 -9.81
N GLN A 52 12.74 -3.64 -9.63
CA GLN A 52 13.52 -3.24 -8.47
C GLN A 52 12.67 -3.37 -7.19
N CYS A 53 11.42 -2.93 -7.25
CA CYS A 53 10.49 -3.04 -6.14
C CYS A 53 10.26 -4.51 -5.77
N ALA A 54 10.04 -5.36 -6.77
CA ALA A 54 9.82 -6.79 -6.56
C ALA A 54 11.01 -7.44 -5.86
N ALA A 55 12.22 -7.11 -6.29
CA ALA A 55 13.44 -7.64 -5.67
C ALA A 55 13.55 -7.20 -4.22
N GLN A 56 13.29 -5.93 -3.93
CA GLN A 56 13.40 -5.39 -2.57
C GLN A 56 12.36 -5.99 -1.64
N MET A 57 11.13 -6.21 -2.12
CA MET A 57 10.04 -6.76 -1.31
C MET A 57 10.00 -8.29 -1.31
N ASP A 58 10.87 -8.93 -2.08
CA ASP A 58 10.96 -10.39 -2.18
C ASP A 58 9.64 -11.01 -2.68
N ILE A 59 9.11 -10.41 -3.76
CA ILE A 59 7.90 -10.88 -4.44
C ILE A 59 8.11 -10.81 -5.94
N SER A 60 7.17 -11.37 -6.72
CA SER A 60 7.26 -11.33 -8.17
C SER A 60 6.86 -9.96 -8.72
N ARG A 61 7.34 -9.66 -9.93
CA ARG A 61 6.97 -8.41 -10.61
C ARG A 61 5.46 -8.32 -10.85
N SER A 62 4.82 -9.43 -11.19
CA SER A 62 3.36 -9.43 -11.39
C SER A 62 2.61 -9.14 -10.10
N THR A 63 3.12 -9.61 -8.96
CA THR A 63 2.53 -9.28 -7.66
C THR A 63 2.66 -7.80 -7.35
N VAL A 64 3.83 -7.19 -7.66
CA VAL A 64 3.99 -5.74 -7.52
C VAL A 64 2.95 -5.00 -8.35
N GLN A 65 2.75 -5.44 -9.60
CA GLN A 65 1.78 -4.81 -10.50
C GLN A 65 0.37 -4.83 -9.90
N GLU A 66 -0.06 -5.98 -9.39
CA GLU A 66 -1.39 -6.11 -8.78
C GLU A 66 -1.54 -5.23 -7.54
N ILE A 67 -0.53 -5.24 -6.65
CA ILE A 67 -0.54 -4.42 -5.44
C ILE A 67 -0.58 -2.93 -5.81
N TYR A 68 0.25 -2.55 -6.77
CA TYR A 68 0.36 -1.16 -7.23
C TYR A 68 -0.96 -0.63 -7.78
N GLU A 69 -1.61 -1.40 -8.64
CA GLU A 69 -2.89 -1.00 -9.22
C GLU A 69 -3.96 -0.84 -8.15
N GLY A 70 -4.02 -1.79 -7.21
CA GLY A 70 -4.98 -1.71 -6.10
C GLY A 70 -4.71 -0.53 -5.18
N ALA A 71 -3.44 -0.30 -4.85
CA ALA A 71 -3.05 0.81 -3.98
C ALA A 71 -3.39 2.17 -4.61
N ARG A 72 -3.08 2.35 -5.88
CA ARG A 72 -3.36 3.61 -6.57
C ARG A 72 -4.87 3.87 -6.67
N ARG A 73 -5.65 2.82 -6.91
CA ARG A 73 -7.12 2.95 -6.96
C ARG A 73 -7.68 3.40 -5.62
N LYS A 74 -7.17 2.85 -4.52
CA LYS A 74 -7.58 3.25 -3.16
C LYS A 74 -7.25 4.71 -2.89
N ILE A 75 -6.04 5.13 -3.24
CA ILE A 75 -5.61 6.52 -3.05
C ILE A 75 -6.48 7.46 -3.88
N ALA A 76 -6.74 7.10 -5.13
CA ALA A 76 -7.60 7.89 -6.02
C ALA A 76 -9.00 8.02 -5.43
N ALA A 77 -9.56 6.95 -4.88
CA ALA A 77 -10.88 6.98 -4.26
C ALA A 77 -10.90 7.94 -3.05
N CYS A 78 -9.84 7.93 -2.25
CA CYS A 78 -9.74 8.87 -1.13
C CYS A 78 -9.75 10.31 -1.60
N LEU A 79 -8.98 10.61 -2.64
CA LEU A 79 -8.89 11.97 -3.17
C LEU A 79 -10.18 12.43 -3.82
N VAL A 80 -10.80 11.57 -4.62
CA VAL A 80 -11.99 11.94 -5.39
C VAL A 80 -13.24 12.01 -4.50
N HIS A 81 -13.40 11.05 -3.59
CA HIS A 81 -14.58 10.97 -2.73
C HIS A 81 -14.41 11.64 -1.37
N GLY A 82 -13.22 12.18 -1.08
CA GLY A 82 -12.95 12.84 0.19
C GLY A 82 -13.05 11.92 1.38
N LYS A 83 -12.60 10.69 1.25
CA LYS A 83 -12.63 9.72 2.34
C LYS A 83 -11.31 9.68 3.09
N PRO A 84 -11.34 9.38 4.41
CA PRO A 84 -10.09 9.19 5.13
C PRO A 84 -9.37 7.93 4.68
N LEU A 85 -8.05 7.94 4.86
CA LEU A 85 -7.17 6.82 4.52
C LEU A 85 -6.48 6.34 5.79
N HIS A 86 -6.54 5.03 6.03
CA HIS A 86 -5.86 4.43 7.19
C HIS A 86 -4.93 3.34 6.69
N ILE A 87 -3.64 3.44 7.05
CA ILE A 87 -2.62 2.49 6.63
C ILE A 87 -2.45 1.45 7.73
N THR A 88 -2.87 0.22 7.47
CA THR A 88 -2.81 -0.85 8.47
C THR A 88 -2.95 -2.22 7.81
N GLY A 89 -2.39 -3.24 8.46
CA GLY A 89 -2.60 -4.63 8.06
C GLY A 89 -1.81 -5.06 6.83
N GLY A 90 -2.23 -6.16 6.23
CA GLY A 90 -1.60 -6.71 5.05
C GLY A 90 -0.58 -7.79 5.35
N ASN A 91 0.04 -8.34 4.29
CA ASN A 91 1.06 -9.37 4.34
C ASN A 91 2.45 -8.73 4.26
N TYR A 92 3.17 -8.68 5.39
CA TYR A 92 4.48 -8.04 5.42
C TYR A 92 5.36 -8.64 6.52
N ARG A 93 6.63 -8.32 6.44
CA ARG A 93 7.59 -8.69 7.46
C ARG A 93 8.70 -7.64 7.57
#